data_333a3231c402ff4c9c7a85c3bef37900
#
_entry.id   333a3231c402ff4c9c7a85c3bef37900
#
_cell.length_a   1.000
_cell.length_b   1.000
_cell.length_c   1.000
_cell.angle_alpha   90.00
_cell.angle_beta   90.00
_cell.angle_gamma   90.00
#
_symmetry.space_group_name_H-M   'P 1'
#
loop_
_entity.id
_entity.type
_entity.pdbx_description
1 polymer ?
#
loop_
_entity_poly.entity_id
_entity_poly.type
_entity_poly.pdbx_seq_one_letter_code
_entity_poly.pdbx_strand_id
1 'polypeptide(L)'
;MGQKILVVEDNELNLKLFCDLLRAHGYQAEPVRDGREAVGRARAFAPDLIVMDIQMPHVSGLELIERLKGDDELKRTPIMAVTAYAAKGDEERIRAAGAEGYVSKPISVMRFVEAVQALLAAPRPEPATREVRVTRRFDSPAEAVFDAWLDERRAGEWLFATPDGEMVRVEIDPRVGGRFEIVERRDGEDVLHTGAYEEIERPRRLVFTLQVPKYSPSVDRVRIEVAPTETGCELTLAQAVPEGAAASPERIEQGWGKVLDGLAASLERRGGEG
;
A
#
# COMPACT_ATOMS: atom_id res chain seq x y z
N MET A 1 -9.44 -15.24 4.71
CA MET A 1 -9.27 -15.92 3.39
C MET A 1 -7.89 -16.53 3.37
N GLY A 2 -7.67 -17.72 2.76
CA GLY A 2 -6.34 -18.34 2.67
C GLY A 2 -5.41 -17.55 1.77
N GLN A 3 -4.10 -17.53 2.07
CA GLN A 3 -3.08 -16.89 1.25
C GLN A 3 -3.05 -17.52 -0.16
N LYS A 4 -2.76 -16.70 -1.17
CA LYS A 4 -2.80 -17.04 -2.58
C LYS A 4 -1.41 -17.42 -3.11
N ILE A 5 -1.28 -18.57 -3.73
CA ILE A 5 -0.01 -19.06 -4.27
C ILE A 5 -0.18 -19.39 -5.76
N LEU A 6 0.60 -18.71 -6.60
CA LEU A 6 0.68 -19.05 -8.02
C LEU A 6 1.74 -20.13 -8.22
N VAL A 7 1.40 -21.21 -8.94
CA VAL A 7 2.34 -22.29 -9.23
C VAL A 7 2.59 -22.35 -10.74
N VAL A 8 3.82 -22.11 -11.15
CA VAL A 8 4.26 -22.12 -12.55
C VAL A 8 5.15 -23.33 -12.78
N GLU A 9 4.64 -24.32 -13.45
CA GLU A 9 5.29 -25.63 -13.71
C GLU A 9 4.68 -26.25 -14.96
N ASP A 10 5.46 -26.63 -15.95
CA ASP A 10 4.98 -27.21 -17.23
C ASP A 10 4.59 -28.69 -17.11
N ASN A 11 5.23 -29.42 -16.19
CA ASN A 11 4.89 -30.82 -15.94
C ASN A 11 3.60 -30.94 -15.15
N GLU A 12 2.59 -31.55 -15.74
CA GLU A 12 1.24 -31.68 -15.19
C GLU A 12 1.18 -32.44 -13.85
N LEU A 13 2.03 -33.46 -13.68
CA LEU A 13 2.07 -34.23 -12.44
C LEU A 13 2.67 -33.42 -11.29
N ASN A 14 3.76 -32.68 -11.55
CA ASN A 14 4.36 -31.80 -10.56
C ASN A 14 3.42 -30.65 -10.21
N LEU A 15 2.82 -30.01 -11.21
CA LEU A 15 1.87 -28.93 -11.04
C LEU A 15 0.69 -29.37 -10.16
N LYS A 16 0.12 -30.53 -10.45
CA LYS A 16 -0.95 -31.10 -9.64
C LYS A 16 -0.49 -31.40 -8.22
N LEU A 17 0.68 -32.02 -8.05
CA LEU A 17 1.24 -32.34 -6.74
C LEU A 17 1.40 -31.06 -5.88
N PHE A 18 2.00 -30.00 -6.42
CA PHE A 18 2.20 -28.76 -5.69
C PHE A 18 0.87 -28.09 -5.31
N CYS A 19 -0.06 -28.00 -6.26
CA CYS A 19 -1.38 -27.43 -5.99
C CYS A 19 -2.15 -28.22 -4.94
N ASP A 20 -2.14 -29.54 -4.99
CA ASP A 20 -2.84 -30.39 -4.02
C ASP A 20 -2.21 -30.28 -2.62
N LEU A 21 -0.89 -30.24 -2.53
CA LEU A 21 -0.18 -30.02 -1.27
C LEU A 21 -0.51 -28.66 -0.67
N LEU A 22 -0.47 -27.60 -1.46
CA LEU A 22 -0.78 -26.25 -0.98
C LEU A 22 -2.24 -26.14 -0.52
N ARG A 23 -3.18 -26.68 -1.26
CA ARG A 23 -4.61 -26.70 -0.88
C ARG A 23 -4.86 -27.50 0.40
N ALA A 24 -4.17 -28.63 0.58
CA ALA A 24 -4.26 -29.44 1.80
C ALA A 24 -3.78 -28.66 3.06
N HIS A 25 -2.90 -27.64 2.86
CA HIS A 25 -2.43 -26.76 3.93
C HIS A 25 -3.23 -25.44 4.03
N GLY A 26 -4.38 -25.31 3.34
CA GLY A 26 -5.28 -24.18 3.47
C GLY A 26 -4.97 -22.97 2.57
N TYR A 27 -4.05 -23.13 1.60
CA TYR A 27 -3.71 -22.09 0.64
C TYR A 27 -4.62 -22.13 -0.59
N GLN A 28 -4.82 -20.98 -1.24
CA GLN A 28 -5.43 -20.91 -2.55
C GLN A 28 -4.34 -21.07 -3.62
N ALA A 29 -4.30 -22.20 -4.30
CA ALA A 29 -3.28 -22.47 -5.32
C ALA A 29 -3.87 -22.33 -6.72
N GLU A 30 -3.27 -21.47 -7.57
CA GLU A 30 -3.59 -21.29 -8.98
C GLU A 30 -2.48 -21.87 -9.86
N PRO A 31 -2.80 -22.84 -10.75
CA PRO A 31 -1.84 -23.46 -11.63
C PRO A 31 -1.62 -22.64 -12.91
N VAL A 32 -0.36 -22.55 -13.36
CA VAL A 32 0.06 -22.02 -14.66
C VAL A 32 1.01 -23.01 -15.33
N ARG A 33 0.63 -23.54 -16.49
CA ARG A 33 1.44 -24.53 -17.23
C ARG A 33 2.38 -23.90 -18.25
N ASP A 34 2.00 -22.75 -18.77
CA ASP A 34 2.78 -22.04 -19.78
C ASP A 34 3.44 -20.82 -19.15
N GLY A 35 4.77 -20.83 -19.07
CA GLY A 35 5.54 -19.72 -18.50
C GLY A 35 5.25 -18.37 -19.18
N ARG A 36 4.83 -18.36 -20.44
CA ARG A 36 4.47 -17.14 -21.17
C ARG A 36 3.26 -16.42 -20.58
N GLU A 37 2.38 -17.14 -19.88
CA GLU A 37 1.19 -16.59 -19.21
C GLU A 37 1.49 -16.13 -17.79
N ALA A 38 2.63 -16.50 -17.21
CA ALA A 38 2.92 -16.35 -15.79
C ALA A 38 2.77 -14.91 -15.28
N VAL A 39 3.31 -13.90 -15.99
CA VAL A 39 3.22 -12.49 -15.58
C VAL A 39 1.77 -11.99 -15.61
N GLY A 40 1.03 -12.27 -16.69
CA GLY A 40 -0.38 -11.87 -16.81
C GLY A 40 -1.27 -12.51 -15.75
N ARG A 41 -1.05 -13.81 -15.46
CA ARG A 41 -1.78 -14.54 -14.43
C ARG A 41 -1.42 -14.04 -13.03
N ALA A 42 -0.14 -13.74 -12.78
CA ALA A 42 0.29 -13.17 -11.50
C ALA A 42 -0.38 -11.81 -11.22
N ARG A 43 -0.47 -10.91 -12.21
CA ARG A 43 -1.19 -9.64 -12.05
C ARG A 43 -2.68 -9.84 -11.75
N ALA A 44 -3.36 -10.71 -12.50
CA ALA A 44 -4.79 -10.97 -12.31
C ALA A 44 -5.11 -11.66 -10.97
N PHE A 45 -4.26 -12.59 -10.55
CA PHE A 45 -4.45 -13.37 -9.33
C PHE A 45 -3.98 -12.63 -8.07
N ALA A 46 -2.99 -11.73 -8.19
CA ALA A 46 -2.32 -11.03 -7.08
C ALA A 46 -1.86 -12.00 -5.98
N PRO A 47 -0.88 -12.89 -6.27
CA PRO A 47 -0.45 -13.94 -5.34
C PRO A 47 0.37 -13.39 -4.17
N ASP A 48 0.31 -14.08 -3.05
CA ASP A 48 1.15 -13.86 -1.87
C ASP A 48 2.52 -14.52 -2.00
N LEU A 49 2.64 -15.54 -2.86
CA LEU A 49 3.87 -16.27 -3.17
C LEU A 49 3.76 -16.85 -4.59
N ILE A 50 4.87 -16.89 -5.32
CA ILE A 50 4.99 -17.60 -6.59
C ILE A 50 5.94 -18.78 -6.42
N VAL A 51 5.49 -19.97 -6.78
CA VAL A 51 6.31 -21.17 -6.92
C VAL A 51 6.65 -21.31 -8.40
N MET A 52 7.95 -21.29 -8.75
CA MET A 52 8.43 -21.19 -10.12
C MET A 52 9.38 -22.34 -10.45
N ASP A 53 9.01 -23.19 -11.40
CA ASP A 53 10.00 -24.12 -11.99
C ASP A 53 11.03 -23.35 -12.82
N ILE A 54 12.30 -23.68 -12.63
CA ILE A 54 13.38 -23.07 -13.40
C ILE A 54 13.48 -23.68 -14.79
N GLN A 55 13.12 -24.96 -14.94
CA GLN A 55 13.29 -25.69 -16.18
C GLN A 55 11.96 -25.85 -16.92
N MET A 56 11.59 -24.84 -17.67
CA MET A 56 10.39 -24.85 -18.49
C MET A 56 10.72 -24.65 -19.97
N PRO A 57 9.92 -25.23 -20.89
CA PRO A 57 10.05 -24.99 -22.31
C PRO A 57 9.68 -23.55 -22.66
N HIS A 58 10.24 -23.02 -23.74
CA HIS A 58 9.99 -21.69 -24.32
C HIS A 58 10.49 -20.48 -23.53
N VAL A 59 10.35 -20.48 -22.21
CA VAL A 59 10.79 -19.36 -21.33
C VAL A 59 11.44 -19.96 -20.10
N SER A 60 12.69 -19.58 -19.80
CA SER A 60 13.36 -20.01 -18.58
C SER A 60 12.69 -19.43 -17.34
N GLY A 61 12.58 -20.22 -16.27
CA GLY A 61 12.10 -19.73 -14.98
C GLY A 61 12.96 -18.58 -14.43
N LEU A 62 14.27 -18.57 -14.71
CA LEU A 62 15.14 -17.43 -14.32
C LEU A 62 14.73 -16.14 -15.03
N GLU A 63 14.47 -16.18 -16.32
CA GLU A 63 14.01 -15.03 -17.09
C GLU A 63 12.64 -14.54 -16.59
N LEU A 64 11.75 -15.45 -16.22
CA LEU A 64 10.45 -15.10 -15.63
C LEU A 64 10.59 -14.44 -14.26
N ILE A 65 11.51 -14.93 -13.43
CA ILE A 65 11.81 -14.30 -12.14
C ILE A 65 12.28 -12.87 -12.35
N GLU A 66 13.24 -12.62 -13.26
CA GLU A 66 13.71 -11.27 -13.58
C GLU A 66 12.59 -10.36 -14.08
N ARG A 67 11.70 -10.86 -14.95
CA ARG A 67 10.54 -10.11 -15.44
C ARG A 67 9.55 -9.77 -14.33
N LEU A 68 9.25 -10.72 -13.44
CA LEU A 68 8.36 -10.52 -12.29
C LEU A 68 8.96 -9.54 -11.28
N LYS A 69 10.27 -9.58 -11.06
CA LYS A 69 10.99 -8.65 -10.18
C LYS A 69 11.19 -7.26 -10.80
N GLY A 70 11.15 -7.14 -12.11
CA GLY A 70 11.12 -5.85 -12.82
C GLY A 70 9.73 -5.23 -12.93
N ASP A 71 8.67 -5.92 -12.55
CA ASP A 71 7.29 -5.46 -12.62
C ASP A 71 6.88 -4.71 -11.36
N ASP A 72 6.39 -3.49 -11.48
CA ASP A 72 6.09 -2.62 -10.34
C ASP A 72 5.03 -3.18 -9.39
N GLU A 73 4.07 -3.96 -9.90
CA GLU A 73 3.01 -4.58 -9.10
C GLU A 73 3.46 -5.88 -8.44
N LEU A 74 4.38 -6.63 -9.10
CA LEU A 74 4.76 -7.99 -8.72
C LEU A 74 6.14 -8.09 -8.04
N LYS A 75 7.01 -7.09 -8.18
CA LYS A 75 8.40 -7.10 -7.68
C LYS A 75 8.55 -7.48 -6.20
N ARG A 76 7.51 -7.28 -5.41
CA ARG A 76 7.48 -7.59 -3.97
C ARG A 76 6.92 -8.96 -3.65
N THR A 77 6.28 -9.63 -4.61
CA THR A 77 5.78 -10.98 -4.39
C THR A 77 6.98 -11.90 -4.27
N PRO A 78 7.16 -12.61 -3.14
CA PRO A 78 8.24 -13.56 -2.99
C PRO A 78 8.12 -14.68 -4.00
N ILE A 79 9.27 -15.14 -4.51
CA ILE A 79 9.36 -16.22 -5.48
C ILE A 79 10.19 -17.35 -4.89
N MET A 80 9.60 -18.54 -4.86
CA MET A 80 10.27 -19.79 -4.52
C MET A 80 10.60 -20.55 -5.80
N ALA A 81 11.87 -20.65 -6.14
CA ALA A 81 12.30 -21.44 -7.28
C ALA A 81 12.27 -22.94 -6.98
N VAL A 82 11.87 -23.73 -7.95
CA VAL A 82 11.95 -25.19 -7.93
C VAL A 82 12.93 -25.62 -9.03
N THR A 83 13.97 -26.39 -8.69
CA THR A 83 15.04 -26.71 -9.65
C THR A 83 15.49 -28.16 -9.54
N ALA A 84 15.82 -28.77 -10.67
CA ALA A 84 16.48 -30.08 -10.69
C ALA A 84 18.00 -29.99 -10.42
N TYR A 85 18.57 -28.79 -10.45
CA TYR A 85 20.00 -28.56 -10.24
C TYR A 85 20.29 -28.16 -8.80
N ALA A 86 21.25 -28.86 -8.16
CA ALA A 86 21.72 -28.58 -6.80
C ALA A 86 23.21 -28.20 -6.80
N ALA A 87 23.78 -27.74 -7.92
CA ALA A 87 25.15 -27.32 -8.00
C ALA A 87 25.36 -25.94 -7.33
N LYS A 88 26.51 -25.74 -6.68
CA LYS A 88 26.82 -24.50 -5.95
C LYS A 88 26.63 -23.19 -6.74
N GLY A 89 26.72 -23.23 -8.07
CA GLY A 89 26.51 -22.05 -8.93
C GLY A 89 25.05 -21.76 -9.28
N ASP A 90 24.15 -22.74 -9.13
CA ASP A 90 22.75 -22.56 -9.51
C ASP A 90 21.97 -21.76 -8.47
N GLU A 91 22.26 -21.96 -7.19
CA GLU A 91 21.68 -21.15 -6.11
C GLU A 91 22.02 -19.67 -6.27
N GLU A 92 23.30 -19.35 -6.56
CA GLU A 92 23.73 -17.96 -6.76
C GLU A 92 23.00 -17.33 -7.93
N ARG A 93 22.80 -18.04 -9.04
CA ARG A 93 22.05 -17.55 -10.19
C ARG A 93 20.57 -17.33 -9.92
N ILE A 94 19.93 -18.25 -9.18
CA ILE A 94 18.52 -18.15 -8.77
C ILE A 94 18.33 -16.94 -7.87
N ARG A 95 19.21 -16.74 -6.89
CA ARG A 95 19.17 -15.58 -6.00
C ARG A 95 19.48 -14.27 -6.74
N ALA A 96 20.44 -14.27 -7.66
CA ALA A 96 20.77 -13.12 -8.48
C ALA A 96 19.61 -12.69 -9.39
N ALA A 97 18.81 -13.64 -9.88
CA ALA A 97 17.58 -13.35 -10.63
C ALA A 97 16.46 -12.74 -9.74
N GLY A 98 16.58 -12.83 -8.40
CA GLY A 98 15.66 -12.21 -7.43
C GLY A 98 14.75 -13.19 -6.68
N ALA A 99 14.95 -14.51 -6.78
CA ALA A 99 14.19 -15.47 -5.96
C ALA A 99 14.62 -15.40 -4.49
N GLU A 100 13.64 -15.35 -3.58
CA GLU A 100 13.88 -15.33 -2.14
C GLU A 100 14.15 -16.71 -1.54
N GLY A 101 13.66 -17.76 -2.21
CA GLY A 101 13.88 -19.14 -1.79
C GLY A 101 14.03 -20.11 -2.95
N TYR A 102 14.56 -21.29 -2.65
CA TYR A 102 14.59 -22.36 -3.63
C TYR A 102 14.43 -23.75 -2.98
N VAL A 103 13.93 -24.72 -3.74
CA VAL A 103 13.81 -26.12 -3.37
C VAL A 103 14.30 -26.98 -4.52
N SER A 104 15.19 -27.93 -4.22
CA SER A 104 15.73 -28.86 -5.23
C SER A 104 14.82 -30.08 -5.43
N LYS A 105 14.68 -30.53 -6.67
CA LYS A 105 14.06 -31.82 -7.03
C LYS A 105 15.08 -32.97 -6.76
N PRO A 106 14.69 -34.13 -6.23
CA PRO A 106 13.34 -34.56 -5.90
C PRO A 106 12.80 -33.86 -4.64
N ILE A 107 11.54 -33.43 -4.71
CA ILE A 107 10.95 -32.60 -3.69
C ILE A 107 10.55 -33.42 -2.46
N SER A 108 11.07 -33.02 -1.29
CA SER A 108 10.55 -33.44 -0.01
C SER A 108 9.30 -32.59 0.32
N VAL A 109 8.17 -33.25 0.56
CA VAL A 109 6.91 -32.58 0.93
C VAL A 109 7.11 -31.66 2.14
N MET A 110 7.78 -32.14 3.17
CA MET A 110 8.03 -31.34 4.39
C MET A 110 8.86 -30.07 4.07
N ARG A 111 9.99 -30.23 3.36
CA ARG A 111 10.84 -29.09 3.00
C ARG A 111 10.13 -28.08 2.11
N PHE A 112 9.26 -28.56 1.20
CA PHE A 112 8.48 -27.70 0.34
C PHE A 112 7.51 -26.83 1.17
N VAL A 113 6.74 -27.46 2.07
CA VAL A 113 5.78 -26.76 2.92
C VAL A 113 6.48 -25.80 3.89
N GLU A 114 7.57 -26.23 4.52
CA GLU A 114 8.39 -25.39 5.40
C GLU A 114 8.94 -24.15 4.67
N ALA A 115 9.44 -24.32 3.43
CA ALA A 115 9.94 -23.20 2.63
C ALA A 115 8.82 -22.23 2.24
N VAL A 116 7.64 -22.71 1.86
CA VAL A 116 6.46 -21.91 1.58
C VAL A 116 6.06 -21.10 2.82
N GLN A 117 5.96 -21.76 3.97
CA GLN A 117 5.59 -21.11 5.23
C GLN A 117 6.60 -20.03 5.64
N ALA A 118 7.89 -20.34 5.51
CA ALA A 118 8.97 -19.39 5.84
C ALA A 118 8.90 -18.14 4.96
N LEU A 119 8.68 -18.28 3.65
CA LEU A 119 8.58 -17.16 2.73
C LEU A 119 7.31 -16.32 2.95
N LEU A 120 6.20 -16.97 3.29
CA LEU A 120 4.95 -16.26 3.60
C LEU A 120 4.97 -15.55 4.95
N ALA A 121 5.76 -16.05 5.91
CA ALA A 121 5.95 -15.46 7.24
C ALA A 121 7.05 -14.39 7.25
N ALA A 122 7.94 -14.37 6.24
CA ALA A 122 9.01 -13.38 6.16
C ALA A 122 8.43 -11.96 6.06
N PRO A 123 8.96 -10.98 6.82
CA PRO A 123 8.57 -9.59 6.66
C PRO A 123 8.80 -9.18 5.21
N ARG A 124 7.74 -8.77 4.53
CA ARG A 124 7.91 -8.19 3.18
C ARG A 124 8.61 -6.84 3.36
N PRO A 125 9.68 -6.56 2.61
CA PRO A 125 10.25 -5.23 2.63
C PRO A 125 9.11 -4.24 2.31
N GLU A 126 8.87 -3.32 3.23
CA GLU A 126 7.94 -2.23 2.96
C GLU A 126 8.41 -1.50 1.70
N PRO A 127 7.46 -0.99 0.86
CA PRO A 127 7.85 -0.20 -0.28
C PRO A 127 8.81 0.89 0.17
N ALA A 128 9.88 1.11 -0.57
CA ALA A 128 10.61 2.34 -0.42
C ALA A 128 9.59 3.48 -0.52
N THR A 129 9.42 4.21 0.56
CA THR A 129 8.45 5.29 0.64
C THR A 129 9.19 6.61 0.55
N ARG A 130 8.73 7.49 -0.32
CA ARG A 130 9.15 8.88 -0.32
C ARG A 130 8.19 9.66 0.59
N GLU A 131 8.71 10.39 1.55
CA GLU A 131 7.89 11.26 2.38
C GLU A 131 7.60 12.56 1.61
N VAL A 132 6.33 12.83 1.33
CA VAL A 132 5.85 14.14 0.88
C VAL A 132 5.58 14.97 2.13
N ARG A 133 6.11 16.20 2.15
CA ARG A 133 6.00 17.09 3.30
C ARG A 133 5.53 18.47 2.87
N VAL A 134 4.48 18.97 3.53
CA VAL A 134 3.96 20.32 3.34
C VAL A 134 3.95 21.04 4.68
N THR A 135 4.54 22.23 4.72
CA THR A 135 4.59 23.06 5.94
C THR A 135 3.87 24.38 5.71
N ARG A 136 3.08 24.82 6.69
CA ARG A 136 2.37 26.11 6.64
C ARG A 136 2.32 26.78 8.01
N ARG A 137 2.46 28.10 8.01
CA ARG A 137 2.28 28.96 9.20
C ARG A 137 0.86 29.48 9.28
N PHE A 138 0.36 29.58 10.50
CA PHE A 138 -0.96 30.10 10.84
C PHE A 138 -0.80 31.16 11.93
N ASP A 139 -1.51 32.27 11.79
CA ASP A 139 -1.61 33.30 12.81
C ASP A 139 -2.65 32.96 13.89
N SER A 140 -2.97 31.71 14.04
CA SER A 140 -3.91 31.13 14.99
C SER A 140 -3.19 30.24 16.01
N PRO A 141 -3.69 30.13 17.25
CA PRO A 141 -3.14 29.22 18.25
C PRO A 141 -3.11 27.79 17.78
N ALA A 142 -2.10 27.02 18.22
CA ALA A 142 -1.93 25.62 17.86
C ALA A 142 -3.17 24.77 18.15
N GLU A 143 -3.88 25.04 19.24
CA GLU A 143 -5.12 24.39 19.63
C GLU A 143 -6.22 24.59 18.60
N ALA A 144 -6.38 25.82 18.10
CA ALA A 144 -7.42 26.15 17.12
C ALA A 144 -7.16 25.47 15.76
N VAL A 145 -5.89 25.43 15.34
CA VAL A 145 -5.46 24.75 14.12
C VAL A 145 -5.64 23.23 14.25
N PHE A 146 -5.25 22.65 15.38
CA PHE A 146 -5.38 21.23 15.65
C PHE A 146 -6.85 20.77 15.74
N ASP A 147 -7.68 21.50 16.51
CA ASP A 147 -9.07 21.15 16.72
C ASP A 147 -9.89 21.20 15.42
N ALA A 148 -9.50 22.04 14.46
CA ALA A 148 -10.16 22.12 13.16
C ALA A 148 -10.14 20.82 12.35
N TRP A 149 -9.19 19.91 12.61
CA TRP A 149 -9.10 18.59 11.98
C TRP A 149 -10.06 17.56 12.56
N LEU A 150 -10.54 17.80 13.79
CA LEU A 150 -11.33 16.85 14.58
C LEU A 150 -12.77 17.30 14.79
N ASP A 151 -13.13 18.51 14.45
CA ASP A 151 -14.46 19.07 14.54
C ASP A 151 -15.21 18.90 13.22
N GLU A 152 -16.31 18.13 13.21
CA GLU A 152 -17.08 17.83 12.00
C GLU A 152 -17.55 19.07 11.24
N ARG A 153 -18.02 20.11 11.96
CA ARG A 153 -18.52 21.33 11.34
C ARG A 153 -17.40 22.10 10.68
N ARG A 154 -16.24 22.17 11.34
CA ARG A 154 -15.06 22.86 10.81
C ARG A 154 -14.47 22.11 9.65
N ALA A 155 -14.24 20.80 9.80
CA ALA A 155 -13.68 19.96 8.75
C ALA A 155 -14.52 20.04 7.46
N GLY A 156 -15.84 20.05 7.57
CA GLY A 156 -16.74 20.18 6.43
C GLY A 156 -16.59 21.50 5.62
N GLU A 157 -15.98 22.53 6.20
CA GLU A 157 -15.78 23.80 5.49
C GLU A 157 -14.53 23.82 4.60
N TRP A 158 -13.56 22.93 4.83
CA TRP A 158 -12.25 23.01 4.18
C TRP A 158 -11.58 21.66 3.88
N LEU A 159 -11.78 20.64 4.75
CA LEU A 159 -11.05 19.37 4.62
C LEU A 159 -11.59 18.60 3.40
N PHE A 160 -10.72 18.44 2.40
CA PHE A 160 -11.01 17.89 1.09
C PHE A 160 -12.04 18.67 0.25
N ALA A 161 -12.48 19.85 0.69
CA ALA A 161 -13.41 20.69 -0.07
C ALA A 161 -12.71 21.28 -1.31
N THR A 162 -13.46 21.31 -2.44
CA THR A 162 -13.02 21.95 -3.69
C THR A 162 -13.93 23.16 -4.02
N PRO A 163 -13.44 24.15 -4.80
CA PRO A 163 -14.23 25.36 -5.07
C PRO A 163 -15.60 25.11 -5.69
N ASP A 164 -15.71 24.08 -6.54
CA ASP A 164 -16.92 23.73 -7.28
C ASP A 164 -17.61 22.48 -6.71
N GLY A 165 -17.11 21.95 -5.59
CA GLY A 165 -17.66 20.77 -4.90
C GLY A 165 -18.72 21.10 -3.88
N GLU A 166 -19.60 20.14 -3.62
CA GLU A 166 -20.63 20.20 -2.59
C GLU A 166 -20.30 19.20 -1.49
N MET A 167 -20.15 19.65 -0.24
CA MET A 167 -19.95 18.75 0.89
C MET A 167 -21.26 18.04 1.22
N VAL A 168 -21.28 16.73 0.98
CA VAL A 168 -22.50 15.89 1.13
C VAL A 168 -22.59 15.30 2.53
N ARG A 169 -21.43 14.86 3.10
CA ARG A 169 -21.38 14.20 4.41
C ARG A 169 -20.04 14.42 5.07
N VAL A 170 -20.08 14.68 6.37
CA VAL A 170 -18.90 14.73 7.23
C VAL A 170 -19.25 14.01 8.52
N GLU A 171 -18.55 12.93 8.81
CA GLU A 171 -18.67 12.15 10.03
C GLU A 171 -17.26 11.96 10.61
N ILE A 172 -17.05 12.36 11.86
CA ILE A 172 -15.75 12.28 12.53
C ILE A 172 -15.94 11.72 13.94
N ASP A 173 -15.30 10.58 14.24
CA ASP A 173 -15.17 10.04 15.60
C ASP A 173 -13.75 10.38 16.12
N PRO A 174 -13.55 11.50 16.86
CA PRO A 174 -12.24 12.07 17.16
C PRO A 174 -11.56 11.37 18.34
N ARG A 175 -11.37 10.06 18.25
CA ARG A 175 -10.63 9.25 19.24
C ARG A 175 -9.67 8.29 18.54
N VAL A 176 -8.64 7.86 19.23
CA VAL A 176 -7.73 6.81 18.71
C VAL A 176 -8.54 5.55 18.39
N GLY A 177 -8.38 5.01 17.18
CA GLY A 177 -9.19 3.92 16.63
C GLY A 177 -10.55 4.36 16.07
N GLY A 178 -10.99 5.61 16.29
CA GLY A 178 -12.18 6.19 15.66
C GLY A 178 -11.98 6.43 14.17
N ARG A 179 -13.07 6.53 13.42
CA ARG A 179 -13.05 6.67 11.97
C ARG A 179 -13.58 8.03 11.54
N PHE A 180 -13.23 8.42 10.32
CA PHE A 180 -13.87 9.53 9.64
C PHE A 180 -14.34 9.13 8.25
N GLU A 181 -15.43 9.76 7.80
CA GLU A 181 -15.94 9.70 6.44
C GLU A 181 -16.32 11.10 5.98
N ILE A 182 -15.67 11.57 4.93
CA ILE A 182 -15.95 12.86 4.30
C ILE A 182 -16.29 12.61 2.84
N VAL A 183 -17.49 13.00 2.44
CA VAL A 183 -17.99 12.82 1.07
C VAL A 183 -18.22 14.18 0.45
N GLU A 184 -17.51 14.45 -0.63
CA GLU A 184 -17.72 15.63 -1.46
C GLU A 184 -18.23 15.20 -2.84
N ARG A 185 -19.24 15.88 -3.34
CA ARG A 185 -19.75 15.71 -4.72
C ARG A 185 -18.97 16.60 -5.66
N ARG A 186 -18.31 15.99 -6.64
CA ARG A 186 -17.54 16.67 -7.71
C ARG A 186 -18.08 16.20 -9.06
N ASP A 187 -18.44 17.14 -9.92
CA ASP A 187 -18.97 16.83 -11.27
C ASP A 187 -20.13 15.81 -11.26
N GLY A 188 -20.98 15.86 -10.23
CA GLY A 188 -22.10 14.94 -10.06
C GLY A 188 -21.77 13.57 -9.47
N GLU A 189 -20.50 13.29 -9.12
CA GLU A 189 -20.06 12.05 -8.53
C GLU A 189 -19.54 12.24 -7.09
N ASP A 190 -19.90 11.33 -6.20
CA ASP A 190 -19.49 11.35 -4.83
C ASP A 190 -18.05 10.81 -4.67
N VAL A 191 -17.18 11.58 -4.04
CA VAL A 191 -15.80 11.24 -3.72
C VAL A 191 -15.68 11.02 -2.22
N LEU A 192 -15.51 9.77 -1.81
CA LEU A 192 -15.33 9.37 -0.41
C LEU A 192 -13.86 9.48 0.00
N HIS A 193 -13.61 10.21 1.08
CA HIS A 193 -12.36 10.23 1.83
C HIS A 193 -12.63 9.57 3.17
N THR A 194 -11.94 8.49 3.50
CA THR A 194 -12.16 7.75 4.75
C THR A 194 -10.84 7.34 5.39
N GLY A 195 -10.88 7.10 6.70
CA GLY A 195 -9.71 6.65 7.44
C GLY A 195 -9.99 6.42 8.91
N ALA A 196 -8.93 6.19 9.68
CA ALA A 196 -8.98 5.98 11.11
C ALA A 196 -7.85 6.76 11.79
N TYR A 197 -8.11 7.28 12.99
CA TYR A 197 -7.12 7.95 13.80
C TYR A 197 -6.24 6.94 14.54
N GLU A 198 -4.92 7.06 14.36
CA GLU A 198 -3.93 6.21 15.02
C GLU A 198 -3.32 6.87 16.26
N GLU A 199 -3.09 8.19 16.20
CA GLU A 199 -2.54 8.97 17.31
C GLU A 199 -3.25 10.32 17.38
N ILE A 200 -3.61 10.77 18.60
CA ILE A 200 -4.17 12.10 18.88
C ILE A 200 -3.50 12.65 20.13
N GLU A 201 -2.49 13.49 19.94
CA GLU A 201 -1.75 14.21 21.00
C GLU A 201 -2.00 15.71 20.88
N ARG A 202 -3.12 16.19 21.39
CA ARG A 202 -3.52 17.59 21.32
C ARG A 202 -2.56 18.52 22.09
N PRO A 203 -2.15 19.66 21.52
CA PRO A 203 -2.39 20.13 20.14
C PRO A 203 -1.22 19.82 19.19
N ARG A 204 -0.35 18.86 19.50
CA ARG A 204 0.97 18.73 18.87
C ARG A 204 1.02 17.70 17.73
N ARG A 205 0.27 16.61 17.83
CA ARG A 205 0.44 15.52 16.88
C ARG A 205 -0.88 14.78 16.59
N LEU A 206 -1.15 14.59 15.30
CA LEU A 206 -2.28 13.83 14.81
C LEU A 206 -1.77 12.87 13.74
N VAL A 207 -2.10 11.57 13.88
CA VAL A 207 -1.77 10.56 12.85
C VAL A 207 -3.04 9.83 12.49
N PHE A 208 -3.29 9.70 11.21
CA PHE A 208 -4.45 8.99 10.69
C PHE A 208 -4.14 8.29 9.38
N THR A 209 -4.93 7.27 9.05
CA THR A 209 -4.94 6.65 7.74
C THR A 209 -5.86 7.42 6.80
N LEU A 210 -5.55 7.45 5.50
CA LEU A 210 -6.39 8.07 4.46
C LEU A 210 -6.53 7.10 3.29
N GLN A 211 -7.76 6.88 2.88
CA GLN A 211 -8.09 6.14 1.68
C GLN A 211 -9.10 6.94 0.84
N VAL A 212 -8.87 6.98 -0.47
CA VAL A 212 -9.81 7.55 -1.45
C VAL A 212 -10.09 6.49 -2.52
N PRO A 213 -11.05 5.58 -2.28
CA PRO A 213 -11.27 4.38 -3.10
C PRO A 213 -11.47 4.65 -4.59
N LYS A 214 -12.04 5.82 -4.92
CA LYS A 214 -12.23 6.26 -6.32
C LYS A 214 -10.92 6.37 -7.08
N TYR A 215 -9.83 6.75 -6.43
CA TYR A 215 -8.55 7.03 -7.09
C TYR A 215 -7.47 5.97 -6.81
N SER A 216 -7.52 5.33 -5.65
CA SER A 216 -6.54 4.31 -5.27
C SER A 216 -7.12 3.33 -4.24
N PRO A 217 -6.82 2.03 -4.34
CA PRO A 217 -7.14 1.06 -3.30
C PRO A 217 -6.19 1.18 -2.09
N SER A 218 -5.11 1.95 -2.17
CA SER A 218 -4.13 2.09 -1.10
C SER A 218 -4.70 2.81 0.11
N VAL A 219 -4.16 2.48 1.27
CA VAL A 219 -4.40 3.18 2.53
C VAL A 219 -3.11 3.89 2.89
N ASP A 220 -3.11 5.20 2.81
CA ASP A 220 -1.94 6.02 3.09
C ASP A 220 -1.93 6.45 4.55
N ARG A 221 -0.74 6.64 5.12
CA ARG A 221 -0.57 7.14 6.49
C ARG A 221 -0.17 8.61 6.44
N VAL A 222 -0.96 9.45 7.11
CA VAL A 222 -0.75 10.90 7.19
C VAL A 222 -0.41 11.29 8.63
N ARG A 223 0.63 12.08 8.78
CA ARG A 223 1.07 12.64 10.06
C ARG A 223 1.01 14.16 10.00
N ILE A 224 0.43 14.77 11.02
CA ILE A 224 0.39 16.21 11.23
C ILE A 224 1.10 16.52 12.53
N GLU A 225 2.01 17.48 12.49
CA GLU A 225 2.71 18.03 13.64
C GLU A 225 2.45 19.54 13.69
N VAL A 226 2.04 20.04 14.86
CA VAL A 226 1.78 21.47 15.09
C VAL A 226 2.71 21.96 16.17
N ALA A 227 3.53 22.93 15.83
CA ALA A 227 4.48 23.56 16.73
C ALA A 227 4.06 25.04 16.98
N PRO A 228 3.88 25.49 18.23
CA PRO A 228 3.59 26.89 18.52
C PRO A 228 4.76 27.79 18.12
N THR A 229 4.45 28.99 17.67
CA THR A 229 5.40 30.07 17.35
C THR A 229 5.06 31.32 18.17
N GLU A 230 5.85 32.41 18.04
CA GLU A 230 5.59 33.65 18.77
C GLU A 230 4.25 34.31 18.42
N THR A 231 3.77 34.14 17.17
CA THR A 231 2.56 34.79 16.66
C THR A 231 1.43 33.84 16.30
N GLY A 232 1.62 32.53 16.51
CA GLY A 232 0.64 31.52 16.12
C GLY A 232 1.23 30.12 16.18
N CYS A 233 1.19 29.37 15.07
CA CYS A 233 1.80 28.06 14.99
C CYS A 233 2.29 27.71 13.58
N GLU A 234 3.15 26.69 13.50
CA GLU A 234 3.57 26.07 12.26
C GLU A 234 3.06 24.62 12.22
N LEU A 235 2.34 24.27 11.17
CA LEU A 235 1.86 22.91 10.91
C LEU A 235 2.71 22.26 9.82
N THR A 236 3.21 21.09 10.10
CA THR A 236 3.86 20.22 9.12
C THR A 236 3.01 18.97 8.91
N LEU A 237 2.59 18.74 7.68
CA LEU A 237 1.92 17.53 7.24
C LEU A 237 2.92 16.65 6.48
N ALA A 238 2.97 15.37 6.81
CA ALA A 238 3.81 14.38 6.14
C ALA A 238 2.99 13.16 5.74
N GLN A 239 3.14 12.72 4.48
CA GLN A 239 2.52 11.52 3.94
C GLN A 239 3.59 10.62 3.33
N ALA A 240 3.62 9.36 3.74
CA ALA A 240 4.45 8.33 3.12
C ALA A 240 3.82 7.90 1.79
N VAL A 241 4.54 8.08 0.68
CA VAL A 241 4.09 7.71 -0.67
C VAL A 241 4.94 6.55 -1.15
N PRO A 242 4.35 5.37 -1.38
CA PRO A 242 5.07 4.23 -1.95
C PRO A 242 5.66 4.56 -3.32
N GLU A 243 6.85 4.05 -3.64
CA GLU A 243 7.35 4.06 -5.00
C GLU A 243 6.38 3.31 -5.93
N GLY A 244 6.04 3.93 -7.07
CA GLY A 244 5.05 3.40 -8.00
C GLY A 244 3.58 3.73 -7.64
N ALA A 245 3.34 4.62 -6.68
CA ALA A 245 1.98 5.11 -6.39
C ALA A 245 1.35 5.78 -7.64
N ALA A 246 0.03 5.65 -7.79
CA ALA A 246 -0.71 6.19 -8.94
C ALA A 246 -0.64 7.72 -9.03
N ALA A 247 -0.44 8.42 -7.92
CA ALA A 247 -0.24 9.87 -7.88
C ALA A 247 1.24 10.21 -7.65
N SER A 248 1.77 11.17 -8.43
CA SER A 248 3.14 11.63 -8.22
C SER A 248 3.27 12.40 -6.90
N PRO A 249 4.47 12.41 -6.27
CA PRO A 249 4.72 13.19 -5.05
C PRO A 249 4.33 14.66 -5.18
N GLU A 250 4.61 15.28 -6.32
CA GLU A 250 4.31 16.68 -6.60
C GLU A 250 2.78 16.94 -6.61
N ARG A 251 2.01 16.00 -7.14
CA ARG A 251 0.53 16.11 -7.16
C ARG A 251 -0.05 15.97 -5.76
N ILE A 252 0.53 15.09 -4.94
CA ILE A 252 0.13 14.92 -3.54
C ILE A 252 0.47 16.18 -2.74
N GLU A 253 1.67 16.74 -2.91
CA GLU A 253 2.11 17.98 -2.28
C GLU A 253 1.17 19.14 -2.63
N GLN A 254 0.83 19.33 -3.90
CA GLN A 254 -0.13 20.34 -4.35
C GLN A 254 -1.53 20.12 -3.76
N GLY A 255 -1.97 18.87 -3.66
CA GLY A 255 -3.24 18.52 -3.04
C GLY A 255 -3.31 18.95 -1.58
N TRP A 256 -2.30 18.59 -0.80
CA TRP A 256 -2.19 18.99 0.60
C TRP A 256 -2.00 20.49 0.78
N GLY A 257 -1.27 21.15 -0.14
CA GLY A 257 -1.16 22.62 -0.15
C GLY A 257 -2.54 23.29 -0.20
N LYS A 258 -3.42 22.85 -1.12
CA LYS A 258 -4.79 23.36 -1.24
C LYS A 258 -5.65 23.07 -0.01
N VAL A 259 -5.50 21.90 0.59
CA VAL A 259 -6.18 21.55 1.85
C VAL A 259 -5.77 22.51 2.97
N LEU A 260 -4.47 22.80 3.13
CA LEU A 260 -3.98 23.74 4.13
C LEU A 260 -4.35 25.19 3.83
N ASP A 261 -4.50 25.58 2.54
CA ASP A 261 -5.05 26.89 2.14
C ASP A 261 -6.51 27.02 2.59
N GLY A 262 -7.31 25.98 2.42
CA GLY A 262 -8.69 25.91 2.89
C GLY A 262 -8.80 26.06 4.42
N LEU A 263 -7.92 25.38 5.16
CA LEU A 263 -7.83 25.50 6.63
C LEU A 263 -7.52 26.95 7.04
N ALA A 264 -6.53 27.58 6.40
CA ALA A 264 -6.18 28.98 6.70
C ALA A 264 -7.38 29.92 6.51
N ALA A 265 -8.04 29.83 5.35
CA ALA A 265 -9.22 30.63 5.05
C ALA A 265 -10.38 30.38 6.02
N SER A 266 -10.58 29.15 6.51
CA SER A 266 -11.60 28.84 7.52
C SER A 266 -11.30 29.46 8.88
N LEU A 267 -10.04 29.49 9.29
CA LEU A 267 -9.61 30.11 10.55
C LEU A 267 -9.71 31.63 10.51
N GLU A 268 -9.35 32.30 9.40
CA GLU A 268 -9.44 33.74 9.21
C GLU A 268 -10.89 34.26 9.28
N ARG A 269 -11.85 33.54 8.66
CA ARG A 269 -13.28 33.93 8.70
C ARG A 269 -13.83 34.02 10.13
N ARG A 270 -13.32 33.22 11.06
CA ARG A 270 -13.78 33.21 12.46
C ARG A 270 -13.06 34.22 13.36
N GLY A 271 -11.83 34.61 12.99
CA GLY A 271 -11.11 35.68 13.68
C GLY A 271 -11.73 37.06 13.49
N GLY A 272 -12.57 37.27 12.47
CA GLY A 272 -13.27 38.52 12.19
C GLY A 272 -14.67 38.65 12.81
N GLU A 273 -15.21 37.59 13.45
CA GLU A 273 -16.54 37.58 14.08
C GLU A 273 -16.50 37.76 15.63
N GLY A 274 -15.33 38.07 16.21
CA GLY A 274 -15.09 38.19 17.65
C GLY A 274 -14.96 39.65 18.15
#